data_664562f4c4acf39b8b26c99a6a598a47
#
_entry.id   664562f4c4acf39b8b26c99a6a598a47
#
_cell.length_a   1.000
_cell.length_b   1.000
_cell.length_c   1.000
_cell.angle_alpha   90.00
_cell.angle_beta   90.00
_cell.angle_gamma   90.00
#
_symmetry.space_group_name_H-M   'P 1'
#
loop_
_entity.id
_entity.type
_entity.pdbx_description
1 polymer ?
#
loop_
_entity_poly.entity_id
_entity_poly.type
_entity_poly.pdbx_seq_one_letter_code
_entity_poly.pdbx_strand_id
1 'polypeptide(L)'
;NSGTSGIGKGGAADLGYGEYDKWTSKAQVDAYLAEHNMTFAVDDSASVYVTMSQNDWNKYCIANKLDMNENPWFDPNNGPAKQLVSGNPVLEKAMSFSGPPPVYTPSFHTYVIRSWDGERYYKLQIISWYDANVQIGDEGGRISYYLDELK
;
A
#
# COMPACT_ATOMS: atom_id res chain seq x y z
N ASN A 1 10.03 -4.93 9.59
CA ASN A 1 9.68 -3.58 9.96
C ASN A 1 10.43 -2.59 9.10
N SER A 2 9.68 -1.92 8.29
CA SER A 2 10.07 -0.75 7.59
C SER A 2 10.18 0.43 8.55
N GLY A 3 10.75 1.41 8.21
CA GLY A 3 11.27 2.50 8.94
C GLY A 3 10.42 3.37 9.84
N THR A 4 9.15 3.18 10.11
CA THR A 4 8.42 4.02 11.09
C THR A 4 8.94 3.88 12.52
N SER A 5 9.53 2.76 12.86
CA SER A 5 10.26 2.58 14.12
C SER A 5 11.75 2.98 14.03
N GLY A 6 12.23 3.34 12.86
CA GLY A 6 13.59 3.80 12.62
C GLY A 6 14.68 2.72 12.69
N ILE A 7 14.34 1.44 12.83
CA ILE A 7 15.32 0.35 13.05
C ILE A 7 15.37 -0.67 11.91
N GLY A 8 14.40 -0.65 10.99
CA GLY A 8 14.38 -1.55 9.84
C GLY A 8 14.95 -0.92 8.58
N LYS A 9 15.48 -1.73 7.67
CA LYS A 9 15.94 -1.31 6.34
C LYS A 9 14.91 -1.56 5.25
N GLY A 10 13.73 -2.10 5.61
CA GLY A 10 12.63 -2.36 4.69
C GLY A 10 12.16 -1.10 3.98
N GLY A 11 11.65 -1.27 2.79
CA GLY A 11 11.12 -0.17 1.98
C GLY A 11 10.70 -0.63 0.61
N ALA A 12 10.12 0.28 -0.15
CA ALA A 12 9.73 0.03 -1.53
C ALA A 12 10.22 1.12 -2.47
N ALA A 13 10.41 0.76 -3.74
CA ALA A 13 10.67 1.71 -4.81
C ALA A 13 9.86 1.34 -6.05
N ASP A 14 9.55 2.35 -6.87
CA ASP A 14 8.81 2.19 -8.11
C ASP A 14 9.81 2.07 -9.28
N LEU A 15 9.76 0.97 -10.00
CA LEU A 15 10.62 0.69 -11.16
C LEU A 15 9.96 1.06 -12.50
N GLY A 16 8.76 1.65 -12.45
CA GLY A 16 8.02 2.11 -13.61
C GLY A 16 6.99 1.12 -14.15
N TYR A 17 6.29 1.55 -15.19
CA TYR A 17 5.19 0.84 -15.81
C TYR A 17 5.67 -0.41 -16.56
N GLY A 18 4.99 -1.54 -16.32
CA GLY A 18 5.28 -2.80 -17.01
C GLY A 18 6.65 -3.39 -16.64
N GLU A 19 7.27 -4.06 -17.60
CA GLU A 19 8.66 -4.56 -17.55
C GLU A 19 8.98 -5.51 -16.38
N TYR A 20 7.98 -6.22 -15.82
CA TYR A 20 8.19 -7.12 -14.69
C TYR A 20 9.32 -8.12 -14.92
N ASP A 21 9.39 -8.72 -16.12
CA ASP A 21 10.38 -9.74 -16.46
C ASP A 21 11.79 -9.18 -16.71
N LYS A 22 11.93 -7.89 -16.93
CA LYS A 22 13.22 -7.21 -17.09
C LYS A 22 14.06 -7.29 -15.82
N TRP A 23 13.41 -7.26 -14.68
CA TRP A 23 14.08 -7.21 -13.38
C TRP A 23 14.38 -8.62 -12.89
N THR A 24 15.64 -9.01 -12.91
CA THR A 24 16.09 -10.37 -12.58
C THR A 24 17.08 -10.43 -11.43
N SER A 25 17.70 -9.29 -11.07
CA SER A 25 18.71 -9.26 -10.01
C SER A 25 18.63 -7.99 -9.18
N LYS A 26 19.09 -8.12 -7.93
CA LYS A 26 19.28 -7.02 -6.99
C LYS A 26 20.20 -5.94 -7.54
N ALA A 27 21.29 -6.33 -8.20
CA ALA A 27 22.26 -5.41 -8.77
C ALA A 27 21.67 -4.50 -9.86
N GLN A 28 20.74 -5.02 -10.67
CA GLN A 28 20.03 -4.19 -11.66
C GLN A 28 19.15 -3.12 -10.98
N VAL A 29 18.48 -3.47 -9.89
CA VAL A 29 17.65 -2.53 -9.13
C VAL A 29 18.54 -1.45 -8.50
N ASP A 30 19.64 -1.83 -7.85
CA ASP A 30 20.54 -0.88 -7.20
C ASP A 30 21.14 0.11 -8.22
N ALA A 31 21.53 -0.38 -9.40
CA ALA A 31 22.03 0.46 -10.49
C ALA A 31 20.96 1.43 -11.00
N TYR A 32 19.72 0.95 -11.21
CA TYR A 32 18.61 1.79 -11.64
C TYR A 32 18.27 2.89 -10.62
N LEU A 33 18.18 2.53 -9.35
CA LEU A 33 17.91 3.50 -8.29
C LEU A 33 18.99 4.58 -8.21
N ALA A 34 20.25 4.18 -8.33
CA ALA A 34 21.39 5.11 -8.35
C ALA A 34 21.36 6.05 -9.56
N GLU A 35 21.10 5.52 -10.76
CA GLU A 35 21.01 6.30 -12.00
C GLU A 35 19.89 7.36 -11.93
N HIS A 36 18.76 7.02 -11.31
CA HIS A 36 17.61 7.91 -11.22
C HIS A 36 17.55 8.74 -9.92
N ASN A 37 18.61 8.70 -9.10
CA ASN A 37 18.65 9.35 -7.78
C ASN A 37 17.48 8.97 -6.88
N MET A 38 17.04 7.72 -6.94
CA MET A 38 15.96 7.15 -6.16
C MET A 38 16.49 6.39 -4.96
N THR A 39 15.69 6.32 -3.93
CA THR A 39 15.94 5.51 -2.73
C THR A 39 14.71 4.69 -2.38
N PHE A 40 14.89 3.63 -1.58
CA PHE A 40 13.76 2.91 -1.02
C PHE A 40 12.97 3.82 -0.07
N ALA A 41 11.71 4.06 -0.40
CA ALA A 41 10.80 4.75 0.49
C ALA A 41 10.45 3.84 1.67
N VAL A 42 10.59 4.37 2.87
CA VAL A 42 10.18 3.71 4.11
C VAL A 42 8.72 4.03 4.40
N ASP A 43 8.10 3.24 5.27
CA ASP A 43 6.72 3.52 5.68
C ASP A 43 6.64 4.83 6.43
N ASP A 44 5.62 5.60 6.11
CA ASP A 44 5.36 6.91 6.68
C ASP A 44 3.90 6.99 7.13
N SER A 45 3.69 7.40 8.37
CA SER A 45 2.35 7.60 8.91
C SER A 45 1.61 8.78 8.27
N ALA A 46 2.31 9.68 7.58
CA ALA A 46 1.71 10.79 6.86
C ALA A 46 1.16 10.42 5.48
N SER A 47 1.50 9.25 4.96
CA SER A 47 1.20 8.86 3.58
C SER A 47 -0.14 8.18 3.41
N VAL A 48 -0.65 7.49 4.42
CA VAL A 48 -1.86 6.66 4.34
C VAL A 48 -2.91 7.12 5.33
N TYR A 49 -4.12 7.29 4.83
CA TYR A 49 -5.28 7.67 5.62
C TYR A 49 -6.32 6.56 5.60
N VAL A 50 -6.79 6.17 6.78
CA VAL A 50 -7.99 5.35 6.93
C VAL A 50 -9.16 6.25 7.31
N THR A 51 -10.24 6.16 6.57
CA THR A 51 -11.50 6.80 6.92
C THR A 51 -12.37 5.78 7.64
N MET A 52 -12.71 6.03 8.89
CA MET A 52 -13.55 5.16 9.68
C MET A 52 -14.99 5.70 9.70
N SER A 53 -15.96 4.88 9.30
CA SER A 53 -17.36 5.22 9.40
C SER A 53 -17.83 5.19 10.87
N GLN A 54 -18.91 5.93 11.19
CA GLN A 54 -19.51 5.87 12.53
C GLN A 54 -19.87 4.45 12.93
N ASN A 55 -20.38 3.66 12.01
CA ASN A 55 -20.76 2.27 12.28
C ASN A 55 -19.53 1.40 12.62
N ASP A 56 -18.43 1.58 11.93
CA ASP A 56 -17.21 0.83 12.20
C ASP A 56 -16.55 1.29 13.49
N TRP A 57 -16.59 2.58 13.78
CA TRP A 57 -16.18 3.10 15.07
C TRP A 57 -17.00 2.48 16.21
N ASN A 58 -18.31 2.44 16.08
CA ASN A 58 -19.20 1.85 17.10
C ASN A 58 -18.86 0.37 17.32
N LYS A 59 -18.66 -0.41 16.25
CA LYS A 59 -18.22 -1.81 16.35
C LYS A 59 -16.89 -1.94 17.06
N TYR A 60 -15.91 -1.08 16.71
CA TYR A 60 -14.61 -1.06 17.34
C TYR A 60 -14.69 -0.75 18.84
N CYS A 61 -15.47 0.25 19.24
CA CYS A 61 -15.69 0.60 20.63
C CYS A 61 -16.32 -0.53 21.44
N ILE A 62 -17.36 -1.18 20.90
CA ILE A 62 -18.00 -2.33 21.55
C ILE A 62 -16.97 -3.45 21.78
N ALA A 63 -16.19 -3.80 20.75
CA ALA A 63 -15.20 -4.86 20.84
C ALA A 63 -14.07 -4.57 21.85
N ASN A 64 -13.70 -3.29 22.01
CA ASN A 64 -12.61 -2.86 22.87
C ASN A 64 -13.06 -2.19 24.17
N LYS A 65 -14.36 -2.16 24.46
CA LYS A 65 -14.97 -1.54 25.66
C LYS A 65 -14.60 -0.06 25.83
N LEU A 66 -14.60 0.68 24.70
CA LEU A 66 -14.33 2.12 24.65
C LEU A 66 -15.61 2.93 24.64
N ASP A 67 -15.53 4.20 25.04
CA ASP A 67 -16.66 5.12 24.92
C ASP A 67 -16.87 5.52 23.44
N MET A 68 -18.05 5.24 22.91
CA MET A 68 -18.42 5.59 21.54
C MET A 68 -18.52 7.10 21.30
N ASN A 69 -18.71 7.89 22.34
CA ASN A 69 -18.82 9.36 22.25
C ASN A 69 -17.44 10.05 22.18
N GLU A 70 -16.38 9.35 22.54
CA GLU A 70 -15.01 9.85 22.50
C GLU A 70 -14.30 9.41 21.20
N ASN A 71 -14.92 9.63 20.06
CA ASN A 71 -14.31 9.26 18.79
C ASN A 71 -13.36 10.35 18.27
N PRO A 72 -12.03 10.16 18.38
CA PRO A 72 -11.07 11.12 17.86
C PRO A 72 -10.99 11.16 16.34
N TRP A 73 -11.61 10.17 15.68
CA TRP A 73 -11.58 10.00 14.22
C TRP A 73 -12.90 10.35 13.54
N PHE A 74 -13.87 10.75 14.30
CA PHE A 74 -15.17 11.17 13.80
C PHE A 74 -15.45 12.63 14.16
N ASP A 75 -15.59 13.46 13.15
CA ASP A 75 -16.03 14.85 13.33
C ASP A 75 -17.54 14.91 13.04
N PRO A 76 -18.38 15.23 14.05
CA PRO A 76 -19.82 15.30 13.88
C PRO A 76 -20.26 16.38 12.88
N ASN A 77 -19.42 17.36 12.59
CA ASN A 77 -19.72 18.43 11.64
C ASN A 77 -19.28 18.12 10.21
N ASN A 78 -18.23 17.31 10.05
CA ASN A 78 -17.60 17.02 8.77
C ASN A 78 -17.63 15.54 8.39
N GLY A 79 -18.25 14.69 9.20
CA GLY A 79 -18.31 13.24 8.98
C GLY A 79 -17.08 12.47 9.49
N PRO A 80 -16.82 11.29 8.98
CA PRO A 80 -15.73 10.44 9.45
C PRO A 80 -14.37 11.15 9.31
N ALA A 81 -13.66 11.29 10.42
CA ALA A 81 -12.29 11.80 10.39
C ALA A 81 -11.36 10.79 9.73
N LYS A 82 -10.32 11.30 9.10
CA LYS A 82 -9.24 10.47 8.57
C LYS A 82 -8.24 10.16 9.67
N GLN A 83 -7.95 8.89 9.84
CA GLN A 83 -6.85 8.46 10.70
C GLN A 83 -5.61 8.22 9.85
N LEU A 84 -4.47 8.75 10.29
CA LEU A 84 -3.18 8.41 9.73
C LEU A 84 -2.77 7.01 10.20
N VAL A 85 -2.41 6.16 9.26
CA VAL A 85 -1.81 4.86 9.53
C VAL A 85 -0.46 4.76 8.85
N SER A 86 0.40 3.91 9.39
CA SER A 86 1.68 3.64 8.75
C SER A 86 1.47 2.89 7.44
N GLY A 87 2.01 3.44 6.37
CA GLY A 87 1.96 2.86 5.05
C GLY A 87 3.15 3.31 4.21
N ASN A 88 3.35 2.66 3.08
CA ASN A 88 4.46 3.00 2.20
C ASN A 88 4.00 3.99 1.12
N PRO A 89 4.62 5.18 1.01
CA PRO A 89 4.20 6.23 0.07
C PRO A 89 4.37 5.86 -1.41
N VAL A 90 5.16 4.83 -1.70
CA VAL A 90 5.30 4.30 -3.06
C VAL A 90 4.19 3.29 -3.35
N LEU A 91 3.94 2.35 -2.43
CA LEU A 91 2.93 1.30 -2.62
C LEU A 91 1.49 1.82 -2.56
N GLU A 92 1.23 2.93 -1.88
CA GLU A 92 -0.10 3.56 -1.90
C GLU A 92 -0.56 3.97 -3.30
N LYS A 93 0.40 4.18 -4.22
CA LYS A 93 0.15 4.54 -5.63
C LYS A 93 -0.08 3.34 -6.54
N ALA A 94 0.06 2.12 -6.00
CA ALA A 94 -0.10 0.90 -6.80
C ALA A 94 -1.53 0.69 -7.31
N MET A 95 -2.50 1.35 -6.70
CA MET A 95 -3.90 1.30 -7.08
C MET A 95 -4.47 2.71 -7.14
N SER A 96 -5.26 3.00 -8.16
CA SER A 96 -6.10 4.19 -8.23
C SER A 96 -7.57 3.83 -7.97
N PHE A 97 -8.31 4.80 -7.47
CA PHE A 97 -9.73 4.68 -7.18
C PHE A 97 -10.53 5.70 -7.98
N SER A 98 -11.63 5.27 -8.55
CA SER A 98 -12.63 6.12 -9.19
C SER A 98 -14.04 5.65 -8.84
N GLY A 99 -15.03 6.49 -9.00
CA GLY A 99 -16.42 6.09 -8.82
C GLY A 99 -17.31 7.18 -8.30
N PRO A 100 -18.63 7.04 -8.12
CA PRO A 100 -19.45 5.84 -7.99
C PRO A 100 -19.93 5.23 -9.32
N PRO A 101 -20.05 3.89 -9.45
CA PRO A 101 -19.64 2.90 -8.45
C PRO A 101 -18.11 2.83 -8.29
N PRO A 102 -17.59 2.38 -7.14
CA PRO A 102 -16.16 2.33 -6.89
C PRO A 102 -15.44 1.36 -7.82
N VAL A 103 -14.42 1.84 -8.51
CA VAL A 103 -13.55 1.04 -9.37
C VAL A 103 -12.11 1.23 -8.95
N TYR A 104 -11.41 0.13 -8.71
CA TYR A 104 -10.00 0.11 -8.40
C TYR A 104 -9.21 -0.35 -9.62
N THR A 105 -8.26 0.46 -10.03
CA THR A 105 -7.43 0.19 -11.20
C THR A 105 -5.97 0.11 -10.79
N PRO A 106 -5.27 -1.00 -11.06
CA PRO A 106 -3.84 -1.12 -10.82
C PRO A 106 -3.05 -0.13 -11.66
N SER A 107 -1.93 0.34 -11.13
CA SER A 107 -0.98 1.16 -11.89
C SER A 107 -0.24 0.34 -12.95
N PHE A 108 -0.18 -0.98 -12.79
CA PHE A 108 0.65 -1.91 -13.57
C PHE A 108 2.16 -1.58 -13.52
N HIS A 109 2.57 -0.78 -12.53
CA HIS A 109 3.98 -0.56 -12.28
C HIS A 109 4.61 -1.79 -11.63
N THR A 110 5.88 -2.02 -11.92
CA THR A 110 6.70 -2.96 -11.19
C THR A 110 7.32 -2.23 -9.99
N TYR A 111 7.06 -2.76 -8.81
CA TYR A 111 7.65 -2.27 -7.57
C TYR A 111 8.73 -3.23 -7.09
N VAL A 112 9.74 -2.70 -6.42
CA VAL A 112 10.68 -3.52 -5.66
C VAL A 112 10.45 -3.29 -4.17
N ILE A 113 10.39 -4.38 -3.42
CA ILE A 113 10.25 -4.38 -1.97
C ILE A 113 11.54 -4.93 -1.38
N ARG A 114 12.17 -4.16 -0.49
CA ARG A 114 13.34 -4.58 0.26
C ARG A 114 12.92 -5.10 1.62
N SER A 115 13.44 -6.26 2.03
CA SER A 115 13.18 -6.85 3.34
C SER A 115 13.67 -5.96 4.49
N TRP A 116 13.15 -6.22 5.69
CA TRP A 116 13.46 -5.41 6.89
C TRP A 116 14.95 -5.37 7.25
N ASP A 117 15.68 -6.47 6.96
CA ASP A 117 17.14 -6.58 7.15
C ASP A 117 17.94 -5.92 6.01
N GLY A 118 17.28 -5.61 4.89
CA GLY A 118 17.87 -5.02 3.69
C GLY A 118 18.55 -6.02 2.76
N GLU A 119 18.46 -7.32 3.04
CA GLU A 119 19.24 -8.33 2.33
C GLU A 119 18.52 -8.88 1.10
N ARG A 120 17.19 -9.00 1.15
CA ARG A 120 16.39 -9.57 0.07
C ARG A 120 15.55 -8.51 -0.62
N TYR A 121 15.45 -8.63 -1.94
CA TYR A 121 14.59 -7.80 -2.78
C TYR A 121 13.56 -8.67 -3.45
N TYR A 122 12.33 -8.18 -3.50
CA TYR A 122 11.20 -8.82 -4.16
C TYR A 122 10.62 -7.86 -5.18
N LYS A 123 10.43 -8.29 -6.41
CA LYS A 123 9.66 -7.53 -7.38
C LYS A 123 8.18 -7.87 -7.23
N LEU A 124 7.33 -6.86 -7.30
CA LEU A 124 5.87 -6.95 -7.16
C LEU A 124 5.20 -6.20 -8.31
N GLN A 125 4.20 -6.79 -8.92
CA GLN A 125 3.28 -6.11 -9.82
C GLN A 125 1.84 -6.49 -9.48
N ILE A 126 0.98 -5.50 -9.19
CA ILE A 126 -0.43 -5.74 -8.95
C ILE A 126 -1.16 -5.76 -10.28
N ILE A 127 -1.95 -6.80 -10.51
CA ILE A 127 -2.66 -7.08 -11.77
C ILE A 127 -4.13 -6.72 -11.66
N SER A 128 -4.78 -7.02 -10.52
CA SER A 128 -6.19 -6.74 -10.33
C SER A 128 -6.52 -6.58 -8.84
N TRP A 129 -7.52 -5.77 -8.56
CA TRP A 129 -8.21 -5.71 -7.27
C TRP A 129 -9.30 -6.77 -7.15
N TYR A 130 -9.73 -7.31 -8.28
CA TYR A 130 -10.87 -8.21 -8.38
C TYR A 130 -10.41 -9.64 -8.63
N ASP A 131 -11.19 -10.60 -8.13
CA ASP A 131 -11.03 -12.01 -8.51
C ASP A 131 -11.24 -12.17 -10.02
N ALA A 132 -10.58 -13.13 -10.64
CA ALA A 132 -10.70 -13.44 -12.07
C ALA A 132 -12.14 -13.78 -12.51
N ASN A 133 -13.01 -14.15 -11.59
CA ASN A 133 -14.40 -14.49 -11.85
C ASN A 133 -15.39 -13.35 -11.53
N VAL A 134 -14.89 -12.19 -11.13
CA VAL A 134 -15.71 -11.03 -10.72
C VAL A 134 -15.53 -9.91 -11.73
N GLN A 135 -16.62 -9.26 -12.11
CA GLN A 135 -16.58 -8.11 -13.01
C GLN A 135 -16.04 -6.88 -12.29
N ILE A 136 -15.43 -5.97 -13.04
CA ILE A 136 -14.99 -4.67 -12.53
C ILE A 136 -16.21 -3.94 -11.94
N GLY A 137 -16.07 -3.47 -10.70
CA GLY A 137 -17.14 -2.78 -9.97
C GLY A 137 -17.92 -3.67 -9.01
N ASP A 138 -17.73 -4.98 -9.05
CA ASP A 138 -18.29 -5.92 -8.08
C ASP A 138 -17.43 -6.00 -6.80
N GLU A 139 -17.62 -7.04 -5.98
CA GLU A 139 -16.86 -7.22 -4.75
C GLU A 139 -15.36 -7.31 -5.02
N GLY A 140 -14.61 -6.38 -4.45
CA GLY A 140 -13.16 -6.30 -4.54
C GLY A 140 -12.45 -6.89 -3.32
N GLY A 141 -11.13 -6.65 -3.25
CA GLY A 141 -10.32 -7.06 -2.11
C GLY A 141 -9.63 -8.41 -2.29
N ARG A 142 -9.74 -9.02 -3.47
CA ARG A 142 -8.99 -10.23 -3.85
C ARG A 142 -7.91 -9.86 -4.85
N ILE A 143 -6.81 -9.33 -4.33
CA ILE A 143 -5.72 -8.81 -5.14
C ILE A 143 -5.00 -9.95 -5.86
N SER A 144 -4.91 -9.84 -7.20
CA SER A 144 -4.04 -10.67 -8.02
C SER A 144 -2.73 -9.93 -8.29
N TYR A 145 -1.61 -10.62 -8.14
CA TYR A 145 -0.28 -10.01 -8.30
C TYR A 145 0.77 -11.02 -8.70
N TYR A 146 1.86 -10.52 -9.27
CA TYR A 146 3.11 -11.26 -9.42
C TYR A 146 4.08 -10.84 -8.32
N LEU A 147 4.80 -11.80 -7.76
CA LEU A 147 5.82 -11.57 -6.72
C LEU A 147 6.94 -12.60 -6.87
N ASP A 148 8.16 -12.13 -7.12
CA ASP A 148 9.35 -12.96 -7.20
C ASP A 148 10.51 -12.34 -6.42
N GLU A 149 11.36 -13.20 -5.85
CA GLU A 149 12.61 -12.76 -5.22
C GLU A 149 13.66 -12.51 -6.31
N LEU A 150 14.33 -11.36 -6.22
CA LEU A 150 15.47 -11.01 -7.08
C LEU A 150 16.77 -11.61 -6.52
N LYS A 151 17.52 -12.25 -7.40
CA LYS A 151 18.79 -12.91 -7.03
C LYS A 151 19.99 -11.96 -7.07
#